data_d6985fe93e2c5c1f3b8ca31f2d9850bb
#
_entry.id   d6985fe93e2c5c1f3b8ca31f2d9850bb
#
_cell.length_a   1.000
_cell.length_b   1.000
_cell.length_c   1.000
_cell.angle_alpha   90.00
_cell.angle_beta   90.00
_cell.angle_gamma   90.00
#
_symmetry.space_group_name_H-M   'P 1'
#
loop_
_entity.id
_entity.type
_entity.pdbx_description
1 polymer ?
#
loop_
_entity_poly.entity_id
_entity_poly.type
_entity_poly.pdbx_seq_one_letter_code
_entity_poly.pdbx_strand_id
1 'polypeptide(L)'
;MTANVADNALLLEVLAGPDGLDPRQYAPKVTSYTEMLRKGVKGMKIGILKEGFAVANMQEGVASKVKAGAERFAKLGASVSEVSIPEHLHALAAWNPITLEGFLVQMMIGNGMGFNWKGLYDVGLLDAHSGWRARADDLSETLKLTMLVGQWGVSHYRGRYYAKSRNIAIAAKAAYDAVFGSYDLLLMPTLPCVATPIPAKDAPLAEIVERAFEMTATTSPFDVTGHPAMTIPCGLSDGLPVGLMLIAKDYDEATIYQAASAFEADGDWKKF
;
A
#
# COMPACT_ATOMS: atom_id res chain seq x y z
N MET A 1 -2.35 -11.52 -6.25
CA MET A 1 -1.46 -12.26 -5.32
C MET A 1 -1.14 -13.61 -5.92
N THR A 2 0.08 -14.09 -5.76
CA THR A 2 0.59 -15.37 -6.27
C THR A 2 1.30 -16.14 -5.16
N ALA A 3 1.58 -17.41 -5.38
CA ALA A 3 2.26 -18.25 -4.39
C ALA A 3 3.79 -18.02 -4.35
N ASN A 4 4.35 -17.43 -5.40
CA ASN A 4 5.78 -17.15 -5.54
C ASN A 4 6.02 -15.86 -6.32
N VAL A 5 7.25 -15.37 -6.28
CA VAL A 5 7.65 -14.11 -6.93
C VAL A 5 7.66 -14.24 -8.45
N ALA A 6 8.05 -15.39 -8.99
CA ALA A 6 8.15 -15.58 -10.43
C ALA A 6 6.78 -15.51 -11.12
N ASP A 7 5.77 -16.17 -10.57
CA ASP A 7 4.40 -16.09 -11.07
C ASP A 7 3.83 -14.67 -11.00
N ASN A 8 4.22 -13.92 -9.95
CA ASN A 8 3.79 -12.53 -9.80
C ASN A 8 4.41 -11.63 -10.87
N ALA A 9 5.70 -11.79 -11.15
CA ALA A 9 6.40 -11.06 -12.18
C ALA A 9 5.80 -11.34 -13.57
N LEU A 10 5.57 -12.62 -13.89
CA LEU A 10 4.95 -13.02 -15.15
C LEU A 10 3.54 -12.45 -15.30
N LEU A 11 2.73 -12.49 -14.23
CA LEU A 11 1.39 -11.92 -14.23
C LEU A 11 1.43 -10.41 -14.49
N LEU A 12 2.37 -9.68 -13.85
CA LEU A 12 2.49 -8.24 -14.06
C LEU A 12 2.92 -7.90 -15.50
N GLU A 13 3.77 -8.70 -16.14
CA GLU A 13 4.12 -8.52 -17.56
C GLU A 13 2.90 -8.55 -18.48
N VAL A 14 1.91 -9.37 -18.14
CA VAL A 14 0.66 -9.48 -18.91
C VAL A 14 -0.29 -8.31 -18.63
N LEU A 15 -0.33 -7.84 -17.37
CA LEU A 15 -1.30 -6.84 -16.93
C LEU A 15 -0.81 -5.40 -17.11
N ALA A 16 0.50 -5.16 -17.06
CA ALA A 16 1.06 -3.81 -17.10
C ALA A 16 1.08 -3.26 -18.53
N GLY A 17 0.88 -1.96 -18.64
CA GLY A 17 0.97 -1.24 -19.91
C GLY A 17 -0.21 -0.31 -20.15
N PRO A 18 -0.08 0.61 -21.10
CA PRO A 18 -1.15 1.53 -21.44
C PRO A 18 -2.14 0.83 -22.41
N ASP A 19 -3.42 0.92 -22.08
CA ASP A 19 -4.51 0.51 -22.98
C ASP A 19 -5.21 1.73 -23.64
N GLY A 20 -4.82 2.95 -23.25
CA GLY A 20 -5.42 4.19 -23.74
C GLY A 20 -6.80 4.50 -23.15
N LEU A 21 -7.32 3.66 -22.27
CA LEU A 21 -8.67 3.79 -21.69
C LEU A 21 -8.65 4.32 -20.27
N ASP A 22 -7.65 3.99 -19.45
CA ASP A 22 -7.55 4.49 -18.07
C ASP A 22 -7.09 5.97 -18.06
N PRO A 23 -7.93 6.89 -17.54
CA PRO A 23 -7.59 8.32 -17.50
C PRO A 23 -6.47 8.66 -16.52
N ARG A 24 -6.13 7.75 -15.60
CA ARG A 24 -5.14 7.96 -14.55
C ARG A 24 -3.74 7.50 -14.93
N GLN A 25 -3.58 6.82 -16.06
CA GLN A 25 -2.28 6.38 -16.53
C GLN A 25 -1.44 7.56 -17.06
N TYR A 26 -0.22 7.68 -16.55
CA TYR A 26 0.77 8.70 -16.95
C TYR A 26 2.01 8.01 -17.51
N ALA A 27 1.94 7.55 -18.77
CA ALA A 27 3.04 6.93 -19.50
C ALA A 27 3.76 5.81 -18.69
N PRO A 28 3.05 4.73 -18.33
CA PRO A 28 3.62 3.65 -17.54
C PRO A 28 4.83 3.05 -18.27
N LYS A 29 5.90 2.77 -17.50
CA LYS A 29 7.09 2.11 -17.99
C LYS A 29 6.95 0.62 -17.69
N VAL A 30 6.91 -0.18 -18.73
CA VAL A 30 6.83 -1.64 -18.63
C VAL A 30 8.17 -2.23 -19.05
N THR A 31 8.60 -3.26 -18.35
CA THR A 31 9.82 -4.02 -18.65
C THR A 31 9.59 -5.51 -18.49
N SER A 32 10.53 -6.33 -18.91
CA SER A 32 10.50 -7.77 -18.65
C SER A 32 10.87 -8.04 -17.20
N TYR A 33 9.87 -8.08 -16.31
CA TYR A 33 10.08 -8.30 -14.88
C TYR A 33 10.67 -9.68 -14.59
N THR A 34 10.34 -10.69 -15.39
CA THR A 34 10.88 -12.05 -15.25
C THR A 34 12.38 -12.13 -15.52
N GLU A 35 12.95 -11.23 -16.34
CA GLU A 35 14.40 -11.14 -16.55
C GLU A 35 15.17 -10.64 -15.33
N MET A 36 14.49 -9.99 -14.40
CA MET A 36 15.11 -9.44 -13.18
C MET A 36 15.34 -10.51 -12.12
N LEU A 37 14.59 -11.61 -12.13
CA LEU A 37 14.53 -12.62 -11.07
C LEU A 37 15.87 -13.30 -10.72
N ARG A 38 16.84 -13.27 -11.63
CA ARG A 38 18.13 -13.94 -11.44
C ARG A 38 19.30 -12.98 -11.15
N LYS A 39 19.04 -11.68 -11.04
CA LYS A 39 20.14 -10.69 -10.93
C LYS A 39 20.73 -10.58 -9.53
N GLY A 40 20.03 -11.07 -8.49
CA GLY A 40 20.48 -10.98 -7.09
C GLY A 40 20.48 -9.53 -6.59
N VAL A 41 20.97 -9.30 -5.36
CA VAL A 41 20.94 -7.99 -4.68
C VAL A 41 22.33 -7.43 -4.38
N LYS A 42 23.38 -8.02 -4.91
CA LYS A 42 24.76 -7.57 -4.61
C LYS A 42 24.97 -6.11 -5.05
N GLY A 43 25.36 -5.27 -4.08
CA GLY A 43 25.58 -3.83 -4.29
C GLY A 43 24.31 -2.97 -4.29
N MET A 44 23.12 -3.55 -4.21
CA MET A 44 21.86 -2.83 -4.07
C MET A 44 21.83 -2.09 -2.72
N LYS A 45 21.34 -0.86 -2.73
CA LYS A 45 21.21 -0.03 -1.52
C LYS A 45 19.77 -0.09 -1.01
N ILE A 46 19.56 -0.64 0.17
CA ILE A 46 18.24 -0.80 0.80
C ILE A 46 18.17 0.05 2.07
N GLY A 47 17.21 0.96 2.13
CA GLY A 47 16.95 1.81 3.28
C GLY A 47 15.87 1.19 4.19
N ILE A 48 16.18 0.95 5.46
CA ILE A 48 15.19 0.58 6.48
C ILE A 48 14.48 1.86 6.91
N LEU A 49 13.19 2.01 6.57
CA LEU A 49 12.41 3.20 6.88
C LEU A 49 12.01 3.20 8.36
N LYS A 50 12.60 4.10 9.17
CA LYS A 50 12.38 4.17 10.62
C LYS A 50 10.92 4.40 10.99
N GLU A 51 10.26 5.33 10.31
CA GLU A 51 8.88 5.72 10.58
C GLU A 51 7.90 4.58 10.30
N GLY A 52 8.25 3.64 9.41
CA GLY A 52 7.47 2.43 9.16
C GLY A 52 7.39 1.48 10.36
N PHE A 53 8.29 1.63 11.33
CA PHE A 53 8.28 0.88 12.60
C PHE A 53 7.71 1.69 13.77
N ALA A 54 7.42 2.97 13.58
CA ALA A 54 7.03 3.90 14.65
C ALA A 54 5.51 4.05 14.80
N VAL A 55 4.71 3.10 14.28
CA VAL A 55 3.26 3.12 14.44
C VAL A 55 2.85 2.56 15.81
N ALA A 56 1.77 3.11 16.39
CA ALA A 56 1.41 2.86 17.79
C ALA A 56 1.10 1.39 18.13
N ASN A 57 0.61 0.62 17.16
CA ASN A 57 0.23 -0.79 17.32
C ASN A 57 1.25 -1.77 16.74
N MET A 58 2.51 -1.34 16.56
CA MET A 58 3.57 -2.22 16.07
C MET A 58 3.87 -3.34 17.05
N GLN A 59 3.66 -4.59 16.63
CA GLN A 59 4.01 -5.77 17.40
C GLN A 59 5.52 -6.02 17.33
N GLU A 60 6.14 -6.29 18.48
CA GLU A 60 7.58 -6.57 18.57
C GLU A 60 8.00 -7.77 17.71
N GLY A 61 7.20 -8.83 17.68
CA GLY A 61 7.44 -10.00 16.85
C GLY A 61 7.48 -9.66 15.35
N VAL A 62 6.61 -8.78 14.89
CA VAL A 62 6.60 -8.29 13.50
C VAL A 62 7.84 -7.46 13.22
N ALA A 63 8.12 -6.47 14.07
CA ALA A 63 9.29 -5.59 13.90
C ALA A 63 10.60 -6.39 13.88
N SER A 64 10.75 -7.36 14.77
CA SER A 64 11.91 -8.24 14.88
C SER A 64 12.12 -9.07 13.61
N LYS A 65 11.06 -9.70 13.06
CA LYS A 65 11.15 -10.50 11.84
C LYS A 65 11.54 -9.67 10.61
N VAL A 66 10.97 -8.47 10.49
CA VAL A 66 11.31 -7.58 9.37
C VAL A 66 12.74 -7.07 9.46
N LYS A 67 13.25 -6.76 10.66
CA LYS A 67 14.67 -6.41 10.88
C LYS A 67 15.60 -7.60 10.53
N ALA A 68 15.25 -8.82 10.93
CA ALA A 68 15.98 -10.03 10.53
C ALA A 68 15.95 -10.22 8.99
N GLY A 69 14.84 -9.90 8.33
CA GLY A 69 14.75 -9.87 6.87
C GLY A 69 15.72 -8.88 6.22
N ALA A 70 15.86 -7.69 6.81
CA ALA A 70 16.84 -6.70 6.37
C ALA A 70 18.29 -7.20 6.51
N GLU A 71 18.62 -7.90 7.61
CA GLU A 71 19.93 -8.54 7.80
C GLU A 71 20.20 -9.64 6.76
N ARG A 72 19.16 -10.36 6.31
CA ARG A 72 19.30 -11.35 5.24
C ARG A 72 19.69 -10.69 3.92
N PHE A 73 19.08 -9.57 3.57
CA PHE A 73 19.49 -8.80 2.39
C PHE A 73 20.97 -8.37 2.48
N ALA A 74 21.45 -7.97 3.66
CA ALA A 74 22.86 -7.65 3.86
C ALA A 74 23.77 -8.89 3.64
N LYS A 75 23.38 -10.07 4.12
CA LYS A 75 24.10 -11.35 3.88
C LYS A 75 24.10 -11.73 2.39
N LEU A 76 23.06 -11.39 1.65
CA LEU A 76 22.97 -11.58 0.19
C LEU A 76 23.79 -10.55 -0.62
N GLY A 77 24.44 -9.60 0.06
CA GLY A 77 25.36 -8.63 -0.53
C GLY A 77 24.79 -7.26 -0.81
N ALA A 78 23.57 -6.96 -0.33
CA ALA A 78 23.03 -5.61 -0.36
C ALA A 78 23.71 -4.71 0.71
N SER A 79 23.77 -3.41 0.45
CA SER A 79 24.12 -2.39 1.45
C SER A 79 22.85 -1.93 2.14
N VAL A 80 22.69 -2.29 3.42
CA VAL A 80 21.48 -1.99 4.19
C VAL A 80 21.79 -0.97 5.28
N SER A 81 21.00 0.10 5.36
CA SER A 81 21.14 1.13 6.40
C SER A 81 19.80 1.75 6.75
N GLU A 82 19.69 2.34 7.94
CA GLU A 82 18.49 3.08 8.33
C GLU A 82 18.36 4.39 7.57
N VAL A 83 17.12 4.76 7.28
CA VAL A 83 16.73 6.03 6.67
C VAL A 83 15.51 6.60 7.38
N SER A 84 15.41 7.92 7.43
CA SER A 84 14.28 8.63 8.04
C SER A 84 13.58 9.48 6.98
N ILE A 85 12.26 9.36 6.92
CA ILE A 85 11.35 10.18 6.09
C ILE A 85 10.19 10.60 7.00
N PRO A 86 10.31 11.68 7.78
CA PRO A 86 9.26 12.13 8.71
C PRO A 86 7.90 12.35 8.03
N GLU A 87 7.89 12.68 6.74
CA GLU A 87 6.70 12.86 5.91
C GLU A 87 5.86 11.57 5.79
N HIS A 88 6.43 10.40 6.07
CA HIS A 88 5.69 9.13 6.15
C HIS A 88 4.52 9.22 7.12
N LEU A 89 4.73 9.79 8.31
CA LEU A 89 3.67 9.97 9.31
C LEU A 89 2.65 11.04 8.88
N HIS A 90 3.08 12.05 8.13
CA HIS A 90 2.18 13.03 7.55
C HIS A 90 1.30 12.42 6.45
N ALA A 91 1.85 11.53 5.62
CA ALA A 91 1.10 10.79 4.60
C ALA A 91 0.04 9.88 5.23
N LEU A 92 0.38 9.19 6.33
CA LEU A 92 -0.58 8.40 7.11
C LEU A 92 -1.77 9.28 7.59
N ALA A 93 -1.49 10.45 8.14
CA ALA A 93 -2.54 11.38 8.58
C ALA A 93 -3.38 11.91 7.41
N ALA A 94 -2.75 12.16 6.26
CA ALA A 94 -3.41 12.66 5.04
C ALA A 94 -4.33 11.63 4.39
N TRP A 95 -4.04 10.34 4.54
CA TRP A 95 -4.83 9.25 3.97
C TRP A 95 -6.30 9.31 4.42
N ASN A 96 -6.56 9.61 5.69
CA ASN A 96 -7.92 9.64 6.23
C ASN A 96 -8.85 10.62 5.49
N PRO A 97 -8.57 11.93 5.36
CA PRO A 97 -9.48 12.82 4.61
C PRO A 97 -9.55 12.48 3.12
N ILE A 98 -8.46 12.00 2.50
CA ILE A 98 -8.48 11.56 1.11
C ILE A 98 -9.45 10.40 0.94
N THR A 99 -9.38 9.41 1.83
CA THR A 99 -10.25 8.23 1.77
C THR A 99 -11.68 8.57 2.14
N LEU A 100 -11.92 9.24 3.28
CA LEU A 100 -13.26 9.46 3.80
C LEU A 100 -14.07 10.44 2.94
N GLU A 101 -13.52 11.64 2.69
CA GLU A 101 -14.20 12.66 1.89
C GLU A 101 -14.16 12.32 0.39
N GLY A 102 -13.01 11.83 -0.10
CA GLY A 102 -12.83 11.47 -1.51
C GLY A 102 -13.72 10.30 -1.92
N PHE A 103 -13.74 9.21 -1.13
CA PHE A 103 -14.60 8.07 -1.39
C PHE A 103 -16.08 8.47 -1.42
N LEU A 104 -16.55 9.22 -0.42
CA LEU A 104 -17.92 9.68 -0.38
C LEU A 104 -18.29 10.49 -1.64
N VAL A 105 -17.50 11.53 -1.93
CA VAL A 105 -17.85 12.48 -3.00
C VAL A 105 -17.66 11.83 -4.38
N GLN A 106 -16.56 11.14 -4.60
CA GLN A 106 -16.22 10.63 -5.92
C GLN A 106 -16.95 9.34 -6.26
N MET A 107 -17.02 8.40 -5.33
CA MET A 107 -17.60 7.08 -5.61
C MET A 107 -19.08 7.02 -5.26
N MET A 108 -19.46 7.40 -4.05
CA MET A 108 -20.83 7.15 -3.57
C MET A 108 -21.83 8.22 -4.04
N ILE A 109 -21.53 9.50 -3.86
CA ILE A 109 -22.43 10.59 -4.29
C ILE A 109 -22.28 10.86 -5.78
N GLY A 110 -21.03 11.01 -6.24
CA GLY A 110 -20.70 11.36 -7.61
C GLY A 110 -20.76 10.21 -8.60
N ASN A 111 -20.89 8.96 -8.12
CA ASN A 111 -20.96 7.76 -8.96
C ASN A 111 -19.79 7.65 -9.96
N GLY A 112 -18.60 8.16 -9.61
CA GLY A 112 -17.42 8.20 -10.48
C GLY A 112 -17.49 9.24 -11.61
N MET A 113 -18.56 9.99 -11.72
CA MET A 113 -18.77 10.98 -12.81
C MET A 113 -17.93 12.25 -12.58
N GLY A 114 -17.36 12.77 -13.66
CA GLY A 114 -16.77 14.13 -13.67
C GLY A 114 -15.33 14.23 -13.18
N PHE A 115 -14.70 13.11 -12.77
CA PHE A 115 -13.30 13.09 -12.27
C PHE A 115 -12.28 12.75 -13.34
N ASN A 116 -12.73 12.27 -14.50
CA ASN A 116 -11.89 11.92 -15.63
C ASN A 116 -12.09 12.93 -16.77
N TRP A 117 -11.02 13.61 -17.18
CA TRP A 117 -11.04 14.50 -18.34
C TRP A 117 -10.69 13.79 -19.66
N LYS A 118 -10.23 12.54 -19.57
CA LYS A 118 -9.91 11.66 -20.71
C LYS A 118 -10.19 10.21 -20.30
N GLY A 119 -10.13 9.29 -21.26
CA GLY A 119 -10.34 7.87 -21.03
C GLY A 119 -11.81 7.46 -21.15
N LEU A 120 -12.06 6.20 -20.85
CA LEU A 120 -13.38 5.58 -20.98
C LEU A 120 -14.17 5.66 -19.68
N TYR A 121 -15.47 5.95 -19.77
CA TYR A 121 -16.44 5.67 -18.72
C TYR A 121 -17.18 4.37 -19.04
N ASP A 122 -17.15 3.41 -18.12
CA ASP A 122 -17.98 2.22 -18.19
C ASP A 122 -19.42 2.57 -17.77
N VAL A 123 -20.28 2.77 -18.75
CA VAL A 123 -21.68 3.17 -18.52
C VAL A 123 -22.45 2.05 -17.79
N GLY A 124 -22.17 0.77 -18.09
CA GLY A 124 -22.80 -0.35 -17.42
C GLY A 124 -22.47 -0.41 -15.93
N LEU A 125 -21.22 -0.11 -15.57
CA LEU A 125 -20.81 0.00 -14.17
C LEU A 125 -21.47 1.19 -13.48
N LEU A 126 -21.53 2.36 -14.14
CA LEU A 126 -22.21 3.55 -13.61
C LEU A 126 -23.67 3.27 -13.30
N ASP A 127 -24.39 2.62 -14.24
CA ASP A 127 -25.80 2.26 -14.06
C ASP A 127 -26.00 1.28 -12.90
N ALA A 128 -25.20 0.21 -12.85
CA ALA A 128 -25.27 -0.78 -11.78
C ALA A 128 -24.96 -0.17 -10.41
N HIS A 129 -23.93 0.67 -10.32
CA HIS A 129 -23.52 1.31 -9.06
C HIS A 129 -24.53 2.34 -8.58
N SER A 130 -25.23 3.06 -9.48
CA SER A 130 -26.22 4.10 -9.11
C SER A 130 -27.34 3.59 -8.19
N GLY A 131 -27.64 2.27 -8.26
CA GLY A 131 -28.67 1.61 -7.47
C GLY A 131 -28.29 1.35 -5.99
N TRP A 132 -27.08 1.67 -5.52
CA TRP A 132 -26.63 1.35 -4.18
C TRP A 132 -27.54 1.88 -3.06
N ARG A 133 -28.18 3.04 -3.27
CA ARG A 133 -29.08 3.65 -2.26
C ARG A 133 -30.27 2.78 -1.92
N ALA A 134 -30.81 2.04 -2.90
CA ALA A 134 -31.91 1.11 -2.67
C ALA A 134 -31.47 -0.14 -1.89
N ARG A 135 -30.19 -0.36 -1.76
CA ARG A 135 -29.55 -1.50 -1.08
C ARG A 135 -28.53 -1.05 -0.02
N ALA A 136 -28.73 0.13 0.58
CA ALA A 136 -27.78 0.72 1.53
C ALA A 136 -27.53 -0.17 2.76
N ASP A 137 -28.52 -0.98 3.15
CA ASP A 137 -28.38 -1.91 4.27
C ASP A 137 -27.41 -3.08 3.99
N ASP A 138 -27.16 -3.41 2.71
CA ASP A 138 -26.18 -4.42 2.30
C ASP A 138 -24.72 -3.94 2.46
N LEU A 139 -24.49 -2.63 2.63
CA LEU A 139 -23.16 -2.08 2.83
C LEU A 139 -22.60 -2.49 4.19
N SER A 140 -21.31 -2.79 4.26
CA SER A 140 -20.64 -3.09 5.52
C SER A 140 -20.69 -1.92 6.50
N GLU A 141 -20.62 -2.22 7.79
CA GLU A 141 -20.63 -1.21 8.86
C GLU A 141 -19.48 -0.21 8.72
N THR A 142 -18.30 -0.69 8.30
CA THR A 142 -17.13 0.16 8.06
C THR A 142 -17.35 1.13 6.89
N LEU A 143 -18.02 0.68 5.84
CA LEU A 143 -18.35 1.52 4.69
C LEU A 143 -19.40 2.57 5.06
N LYS A 144 -20.45 2.18 5.79
CA LYS A 144 -21.46 3.12 6.31
C LYS A 144 -20.81 4.19 7.19
N LEU A 145 -19.91 3.79 8.11
CA LEU A 145 -19.16 4.73 8.95
C LEU A 145 -18.30 5.69 8.10
N THR A 146 -17.57 5.16 7.12
CA THR A 146 -16.75 5.98 6.20
C THR A 146 -17.60 7.04 5.50
N MET A 147 -18.79 6.67 5.03
CA MET A 147 -19.72 7.59 4.38
C MET A 147 -20.25 8.66 5.35
N LEU A 148 -20.62 8.27 6.57
CA LEU A 148 -21.13 9.21 7.58
C LEU A 148 -20.07 10.23 8.00
N VAL A 149 -18.84 9.78 8.27
CA VAL A 149 -17.72 10.65 8.63
C VAL A 149 -17.33 11.56 7.46
N GLY A 150 -17.27 11.01 6.24
CA GLY A 150 -17.01 11.79 5.02
C GLY A 150 -18.07 12.85 4.80
N GLN A 151 -19.36 12.52 4.96
CA GLN A 151 -20.48 13.47 4.83
C GLN A 151 -20.40 14.58 5.88
N TRP A 152 -20.08 14.22 7.11
CA TRP A 152 -19.89 15.22 8.17
C TRP A 152 -18.73 16.18 7.83
N GLY A 153 -17.58 15.64 7.40
CA GLY A 153 -16.40 16.41 6.99
C GLY A 153 -16.72 17.38 5.85
N VAL A 154 -17.34 16.88 4.78
CA VAL A 154 -17.71 17.71 3.61
C VAL A 154 -18.72 18.79 3.99
N SER A 155 -19.73 18.47 4.80
CA SER A 155 -20.76 19.43 5.21
C SER A 155 -20.21 20.57 6.07
N HIS A 156 -19.27 20.28 6.99
CA HIS A 156 -18.70 21.27 7.90
C HIS A 156 -17.50 22.01 7.31
N TYR A 157 -16.64 21.30 6.56
CA TYR A 157 -15.35 21.83 6.10
C TYR A 157 -15.25 21.98 4.57
N ARG A 158 -16.26 21.59 3.82
CA ARG A 158 -16.39 21.83 2.37
C ARG A 158 -15.18 21.35 1.56
N GLY A 159 -14.63 20.18 1.90
CA GLY A 159 -13.47 19.61 1.23
C GLY A 159 -12.11 20.23 1.60
N ARG A 160 -12.06 21.10 2.62
CA ARG A 160 -10.81 21.74 3.06
C ARG A 160 -9.76 20.71 3.49
N TYR A 161 -10.17 19.69 4.23
CA TYR A 161 -9.23 18.68 4.70
C TYR A 161 -8.79 17.72 3.60
N TYR A 162 -9.68 17.36 2.69
CA TYR A 162 -9.30 16.66 1.46
C TYR A 162 -8.22 17.43 0.69
N ALA A 163 -8.45 18.71 0.39
CA ALA A 163 -7.50 19.54 -0.36
C ALA A 163 -6.17 19.70 0.37
N LYS A 164 -6.18 19.94 1.70
CA LYS A 164 -4.98 20.01 2.52
C LYS A 164 -4.20 18.69 2.49
N SER A 165 -4.89 17.57 2.57
CA SER A 165 -4.27 16.24 2.53
C SER A 165 -3.65 15.94 1.15
N ARG A 166 -4.29 16.37 0.06
CA ARG A 166 -3.68 16.28 -1.29
C ARG A 166 -2.40 17.10 -1.40
N ASN A 167 -2.34 18.26 -0.77
CA ASN A 167 -1.11 19.08 -0.73
C ASN A 167 -0.01 18.40 0.12
N ILE A 168 -0.37 17.76 1.23
CA ILE A 168 0.56 16.95 2.05
C ILE A 168 1.09 15.77 1.23
N ALA A 169 0.23 15.11 0.43
CA ALA A 169 0.62 14.01 -0.44
C ALA A 169 1.75 14.41 -1.42
N ILE A 170 1.68 15.62 -1.98
CA ILE A 170 2.72 16.15 -2.88
C ILE A 170 4.07 16.26 -2.13
N ALA A 171 4.06 16.83 -0.92
CA ALA A 171 5.27 16.97 -0.11
C ALA A 171 5.83 15.61 0.32
N ALA A 172 4.97 14.68 0.75
CA ALA A 172 5.38 13.34 1.12
C ALA A 172 5.99 12.59 -0.07
N LYS A 173 5.36 12.65 -1.24
CA LYS A 173 5.91 12.04 -2.45
C LYS A 173 7.30 12.60 -2.76
N ALA A 174 7.48 13.91 -2.73
CA ALA A 174 8.78 14.54 -2.99
C ALA A 174 9.87 14.11 -1.99
N ALA A 175 9.52 13.89 -0.73
CA ALA A 175 10.45 13.39 0.29
C ALA A 175 10.92 11.95 -0.02
N TYR A 176 10.00 11.07 -0.45
CA TYR A 176 10.36 9.72 -0.90
C TYR A 176 11.23 9.76 -2.16
N ASP A 177 10.84 10.54 -3.18
CA ASP A 177 11.60 10.70 -4.42
C ASP A 177 13.04 11.16 -4.16
N ALA A 178 13.25 12.06 -3.20
CA ALA A 178 14.58 12.52 -2.81
C ALA A 178 15.42 11.37 -2.20
N VAL A 179 14.84 10.53 -1.39
CA VAL A 179 15.53 9.36 -0.78
C VAL A 179 15.88 8.33 -1.83
N PHE A 180 15.04 8.10 -2.83
CA PHE A 180 15.32 7.21 -3.96
C PHE A 180 16.46 7.73 -4.87
N GLY A 181 16.94 8.95 -4.69
CA GLY A 181 18.21 9.41 -5.26
C GLY A 181 19.45 8.72 -4.69
N SER A 182 19.35 8.10 -3.51
CA SER A 182 20.45 7.46 -2.78
C SER A 182 20.23 5.97 -2.49
N TYR A 183 18.99 5.49 -2.51
CA TYR A 183 18.60 4.12 -2.27
C TYR A 183 17.86 3.54 -3.48
N ASP A 184 18.07 2.25 -3.72
CA ASP A 184 17.35 1.52 -4.77
C ASP A 184 15.96 1.07 -4.28
N LEU A 185 15.88 0.66 -3.00
CA LEU A 185 14.65 0.21 -2.35
C LEU A 185 14.55 0.77 -0.93
N LEU A 186 13.32 0.91 -0.47
CA LEU A 186 13.01 1.00 0.96
C LEU A 186 12.39 -0.30 1.47
N LEU A 187 12.55 -0.53 2.77
CA LEU A 187 12.10 -1.74 3.46
C LEU A 187 11.45 -1.37 4.78
N MET A 188 10.27 -1.96 5.07
CA MET A 188 9.56 -1.80 6.33
C MET A 188 8.56 -2.94 6.54
N PRO A 189 7.91 -3.07 7.72
CA PRO A 189 6.79 -3.99 7.89
C PRO A 189 5.63 -3.68 6.95
N THR A 190 5.04 -4.71 6.33
CA THR A 190 3.82 -4.52 5.54
C THR A 190 2.65 -4.13 6.42
N LEU A 191 2.46 -4.86 7.53
CA LEU A 191 1.43 -4.60 8.52
C LEU A 191 2.08 -4.47 9.90
N PRO A 192 1.49 -3.71 10.82
CA PRO A 192 2.03 -3.55 12.16
C PRO A 192 1.79 -4.78 13.06
N CYS A 193 0.90 -5.65 12.67
CA CYS A 193 0.46 -6.83 13.42
C CYS A 193 0.35 -8.06 12.53
N VAL A 194 0.35 -9.26 13.12
CA VAL A 194 -0.05 -10.49 12.46
C VAL A 194 -1.57 -10.50 12.27
N ALA A 195 -2.08 -11.50 11.51
CA ALA A 195 -3.51 -11.65 11.29
C ALA A 195 -4.26 -11.70 12.62
N THR A 196 -5.27 -10.85 12.76
CA THR A 196 -6.10 -10.74 13.96
C THR A 196 -7.35 -11.61 13.86
N PRO A 197 -7.97 -12.03 14.98
CA PRO A 197 -9.21 -12.77 14.94
C PRO A 197 -10.32 -12.03 14.20
N ILE A 198 -11.13 -12.77 13.46
CA ILE A 198 -12.33 -12.23 12.83
C ILE A 198 -13.34 -11.88 13.92
N PRO A 199 -13.92 -10.68 13.95
CA PRO A 199 -14.95 -10.30 14.91
C PRO A 199 -16.14 -11.28 14.90
N ALA A 200 -16.74 -11.53 16.05
CA ALA A 200 -17.97 -12.27 16.13
C ALA A 200 -19.10 -11.53 15.37
N LYS A 201 -20.15 -12.27 14.95
CA LYS A 201 -21.28 -11.65 14.21
C LYS A 201 -22.01 -10.56 15.00
N ASP A 202 -22.03 -10.69 16.31
CA ASP A 202 -22.65 -9.77 17.27
C ASP A 202 -21.62 -8.88 18.00
N ALA A 203 -20.39 -8.79 17.46
CA ALA A 203 -19.36 -7.94 18.02
C ALA A 203 -19.81 -6.47 18.04
N PRO A 204 -19.41 -5.70 19.07
CA PRO A 204 -19.65 -4.27 19.10
C PRO A 204 -19.09 -3.57 17.86
N LEU A 205 -19.79 -2.53 17.37
CA LEU A 205 -19.36 -1.76 16.21
C LEU A 205 -17.91 -1.23 16.35
N ALA A 206 -17.51 -0.83 17.56
CA ALA A 206 -16.16 -0.34 17.84
C ALA A 206 -15.10 -1.42 17.53
N GLU A 207 -15.35 -2.68 17.90
CA GLU A 207 -14.45 -3.80 17.60
C GLU A 207 -14.36 -4.07 16.08
N ILE A 208 -15.51 -4.07 15.39
CA ILE A 208 -15.55 -4.27 13.94
C ILE A 208 -14.72 -3.20 13.23
N VAL A 209 -14.87 -1.94 13.65
CA VAL A 209 -14.13 -0.80 13.09
C VAL A 209 -12.64 -0.88 13.41
N GLU A 210 -12.28 -1.23 14.64
CA GLU A 210 -10.87 -1.41 15.04
C GLU A 210 -10.21 -2.48 14.18
N ARG A 211 -10.81 -3.66 14.04
CA ARG A 211 -10.28 -4.76 13.21
C ARG A 211 -10.14 -4.40 11.74
N ALA A 212 -11.03 -3.56 11.22
CA ALA A 212 -10.97 -3.14 9.81
C ALA A 212 -9.83 -2.16 9.52
N PHE A 213 -9.44 -1.32 10.49
CA PHE A 213 -8.48 -0.24 10.27
C PHE A 213 -7.14 -0.42 10.98
N GLU A 214 -7.00 -1.33 11.96
CA GLU A 214 -5.76 -1.51 12.73
C GLU A 214 -4.52 -1.82 11.90
N MET A 215 -4.71 -2.43 10.73
CA MET A 215 -3.61 -2.85 9.86
C MET A 215 -3.21 -1.80 8.80
N THR A 216 -3.95 -0.70 8.63
CA THR A 216 -3.75 0.23 7.52
C THR A 216 -2.57 1.18 7.70
N ALA A 217 -2.05 1.33 8.91
CA ALA A 217 -1.10 2.38 9.28
C ALA A 217 0.21 2.36 8.48
N THR A 218 0.66 1.19 8.03
CA THR A 218 1.92 1.01 7.31
C THR A 218 1.78 1.03 5.79
N THR A 219 0.59 0.73 5.25
CA THR A 219 0.32 0.69 3.81
C THR A 219 -0.26 2.00 3.27
N SER A 220 -1.10 2.67 4.04
CA SER A 220 -1.78 3.90 3.61
C SER A 220 -0.87 5.05 3.12
N PRO A 221 0.37 5.24 3.60
CA PRO A 221 1.27 6.25 3.02
C PRO A 221 1.56 6.02 1.53
N PHE A 222 1.58 4.76 1.07
CA PHE A 222 1.86 4.44 -0.34
C PHE A 222 0.61 4.57 -1.22
N ASP A 223 -0.59 4.42 -0.67
CA ASP A 223 -1.84 4.82 -1.35
C ASP A 223 -1.86 6.34 -1.61
N VAL A 224 -1.22 7.11 -0.72
CA VAL A 224 -1.15 8.57 -0.84
C VAL A 224 -0.08 9.00 -1.84
N THR A 225 1.09 8.36 -1.84
CA THR A 225 2.25 8.76 -2.65
C THR A 225 2.33 8.06 -4.00
N GLY A 226 1.72 6.87 -4.13
CA GLY A 226 1.65 6.11 -5.38
C GLY A 226 2.91 5.30 -5.72
N HIS A 227 3.87 5.18 -4.79
CA HIS A 227 5.06 4.35 -5.02
C HIS A 227 4.70 2.86 -5.10
N PRO A 228 5.31 2.10 -6.03
CA PRO A 228 5.10 0.67 -6.12
C PRO A 228 5.65 -0.04 -4.88
N ALA A 229 4.87 -0.98 -4.37
CA ALA A 229 5.24 -1.76 -3.20
C ALA A 229 4.85 -3.24 -3.36
N MET A 230 5.65 -4.12 -2.79
CA MET A 230 5.43 -5.56 -2.77
C MET A 230 5.67 -6.14 -1.39
N THR A 231 4.78 -7.01 -0.96
CA THR A 231 4.95 -7.79 0.28
C THR A 231 5.53 -9.16 -0.03
N ILE A 232 6.55 -9.54 0.74
CA ILE A 232 7.09 -10.90 0.78
C ILE A 232 7.05 -11.44 2.21
N PRO A 233 6.79 -12.75 2.43
CA PRO A 233 6.82 -13.32 3.77
C PRO A 233 8.27 -13.41 4.27
N CYS A 234 8.50 -13.01 5.54
CA CYS A 234 9.84 -12.96 6.12
C CYS A 234 9.99 -13.71 7.45
N GLY A 235 9.03 -14.55 7.79
CA GLY A 235 9.07 -15.38 8.99
C GLY A 235 7.69 -15.53 9.63
N LEU A 236 7.68 -16.13 10.81
CA LEU A 236 6.49 -16.33 11.62
C LEU A 236 6.63 -15.59 12.96
N SER A 237 5.56 -14.96 13.41
CA SER A 237 5.38 -14.49 14.79
C SER A 237 4.13 -15.13 15.35
N ASP A 238 4.24 -15.80 16.50
CA ASP A 238 3.14 -16.56 17.13
C ASP A 238 2.48 -17.58 16.17
N GLY A 239 3.29 -18.18 15.29
CA GLY A 239 2.81 -19.15 14.30
C GLY A 239 2.13 -18.53 13.06
N LEU A 240 2.02 -17.22 12.98
CA LEU A 240 1.38 -16.48 11.88
C LEU A 240 2.41 -15.78 10.99
N PRO A 241 2.16 -15.70 9.66
CA PRO A 241 3.09 -15.05 8.72
C PRO A 241 3.30 -13.57 9.00
N VAL A 242 4.54 -13.11 8.85
CA VAL A 242 4.94 -11.70 8.88
C VAL A 242 5.32 -11.27 7.48
N GLY A 243 4.78 -10.13 7.04
CA GLY A 243 5.09 -9.51 5.74
C GLY A 243 6.16 -8.42 5.86
N LEU A 244 7.18 -8.52 5.02
CA LEU A 244 8.16 -7.48 4.75
C LEU A 244 7.78 -6.78 3.47
N MET A 245 7.69 -5.46 3.49
CA MET A 245 7.36 -4.64 2.33
C MET A 245 8.62 -4.04 1.71
N LEU A 246 8.76 -4.22 0.42
CA LEU A 246 9.75 -3.56 -0.43
C LEU A 246 9.05 -2.47 -1.23
N ILE A 247 9.63 -1.28 -1.23
CA ILE A 247 9.09 -0.10 -1.93
C ILE A 247 10.18 0.44 -2.86
N ALA A 248 9.78 0.82 -4.08
CA ALA A 248 10.67 1.43 -5.07
C ALA A 248 10.17 2.80 -5.53
N LYS A 249 10.99 3.50 -6.29
CA LYS A 249 10.57 4.71 -7.01
C LYS A 249 9.51 4.37 -8.06
N ASP A 250 8.81 5.38 -8.54
CA ASP A 250 7.78 5.25 -9.56
C ASP A 250 8.25 4.40 -10.76
N TYR A 251 7.44 3.41 -11.15
CA TYR A 251 7.67 2.51 -12.29
C TYR A 251 8.93 1.64 -12.19
N ASP A 252 9.46 1.40 -11.00
CA ASP A 252 10.63 0.53 -10.79
C ASP A 252 10.25 -0.78 -10.06
N GLU A 253 9.13 -1.37 -10.42
CA GLU A 253 8.70 -2.70 -9.96
C GLU A 253 9.76 -3.76 -10.27
N ALA A 254 10.54 -3.55 -11.32
CA ALA A 254 11.65 -4.41 -11.72
C ALA A 254 12.68 -4.61 -10.61
N THR A 255 13.08 -3.55 -9.93
CA THR A 255 14.02 -3.61 -8.79
C THR A 255 13.39 -4.32 -7.60
N ILE A 256 12.07 -4.18 -7.37
CA ILE A 256 11.34 -4.92 -6.35
C ILE A 256 11.39 -6.42 -6.65
N TYR A 257 11.07 -6.84 -7.88
CA TYR A 257 11.11 -8.26 -8.28
C TYR A 257 12.50 -8.87 -8.17
N GLN A 258 13.54 -8.12 -8.52
CA GLN A 258 14.92 -8.54 -8.36
C GLN A 258 15.24 -8.87 -6.89
N ALA A 259 14.89 -7.97 -5.97
CA ALA A 259 15.14 -8.16 -4.55
C ALA A 259 14.26 -9.25 -3.94
N ALA A 260 12.97 -9.25 -4.25
CA ALA A 260 12.02 -10.23 -3.75
C ALA A 260 12.40 -11.67 -4.16
N SER A 261 12.83 -11.87 -5.41
CA SER A 261 13.27 -13.17 -5.91
C SER A 261 14.55 -13.64 -5.24
N ALA A 262 15.52 -12.75 -4.99
CA ALA A 262 16.72 -13.09 -4.27
C ALA A 262 16.44 -13.50 -2.83
N PHE A 263 15.50 -12.84 -2.17
CA PHE A 263 15.07 -13.19 -0.81
C PHE A 263 14.34 -14.53 -0.76
N GLU A 264 13.43 -14.79 -1.72
CA GLU A 264 12.70 -16.06 -1.82
C GLU A 264 13.65 -17.24 -2.07
N ALA A 265 14.69 -17.04 -2.90
CA ALA A 265 15.68 -18.05 -3.20
C ALA A 265 16.64 -18.38 -2.04
N ASP A 266 16.74 -17.51 -1.02
CA ASP A 266 17.63 -17.70 0.15
C ASP A 266 17.15 -18.81 1.09
N GLY A 267 15.90 -19.27 0.98
CA GLY A 267 15.40 -20.43 1.72
C GLY A 267 13.92 -20.38 2.07
N ASP A 268 13.50 -21.32 2.90
CA ASP A 268 12.14 -21.42 3.41
C ASP A 268 11.87 -20.30 4.43
N TRP A 269 11.08 -19.31 4.02
CA TRP A 269 10.75 -18.15 4.86
C TRP A 269 10.10 -18.53 6.21
N LYS A 270 9.46 -19.70 6.32
CA LYS A 270 8.89 -20.19 7.60
C LYS A 270 9.93 -20.50 8.66
N LYS A 271 11.19 -20.64 8.23
CA LYS A 271 12.35 -20.93 9.10
C LYS A 271 13.19 -19.69 9.39
N PHE A 272 12.78 -18.54 8.92
CA PHE A 272 13.49 -17.28 9.07
C PHE A 272 13.27 -16.64 10.44
#